data_21a33da5385848adf05e85dd2eb183fa
#
_entry.id   21a33da5385848adf05e85dd2eb183fa
#
_cell.length_a   1.000
_cell.length_b   1.000
_cell.length_c   1.000
_cell.angle_alpha   90.00
_cell.angle_beta   90.00
_cell.angle_gamma   90.00
#
_symmetry.space_group_name_H-M   'P 1'
#
loop_
_entity.id
_entity.type
_entity.pdbx_description
1 polymer ?
#
loop_
_entity_poly.entity_id
_entity_poly.type
_entity_poly.pdbx_seq_one_letter_code
_entity_poly.pdbx_strand_id
1 'polypeptide(L)'
;MTSRKKLADYVMMGFVLMVGFVASLGFAKAKADSKPDEIVVADLLTVKEPKSEAESRLRVIRLTTQSGATGYGDYFEFGLPAENEEATLARLVNRYAAQGYKQNIFLTDPSMRAVGSGHTVLGQTAKDVLNAKTREWPGRAMYHREGFGSMWQGTGKSGLIISLQAALLDLAGETGPGKVRLCPSIRIDREEEGTRRLCTPEEMKQRVTSLKQAGFTAVRLELAGALDQQMKSRGECPPYRYPQEVLGQIDKLLSAAKEAAGVEMDVIVAAHRNLSTDGMTYLALRCERNEVTLLENPMALRHLSEQGEARKEFSQPLGFGGDYHAIEDFAQGIKKHIGTVLVPDAGYIGGVSMITRTADLAKEAKLQVAPVVRGGPLSLLAVARSLSGRGEVLWVTSPYQDEWLKEDGVLKNPLKMTDGVLVTDSCEIDETKFQVKRIAQEEIKSAKK
;
A
#
# COMPACT_ATOMS: atom_id res chain seq x y z
N MET A 1 -30.87 -45.45 -20.46
CA MET A 1 -29.62 -45.62 -19.66
C MET A 1 -28.93 -44.31 -19.26
N THR A 2 -29.54 -43.14 -19.45
CA THR A 2 -28.91 -41.81 -19.26
C THR A 2 -29.28 -41.11 -17.93
N SER A 3 -30.25 -41.59 -17.19
CA SER A 3 -30.73 -40.93 -15.94
C SER A 3 -29.94 -41.32 -14.69
N ARG A 4 -29.44 -42.58 -14.59
CA ARG A 4 -28.72 -43.06 -13.40
C ARG A 4 -27.28 -42.52 -13.27
N LYS A 5 -26.63 -42.18 -14.38
CA LYS A 5 -25.27 -41.64 -14.35
C LYS A 5 -25.22 -40.18 -13.82
N LYS A 6 -26.21 -39.36 -14.18
CA LYS A 6 -26.31 -37.98 -13.68
C LYS A 6 -26.59 -37.91 -12.18
N LEU A 7 -27.35 -38.84 -11.61
CA LEU A 7 -27.64 -38.89 -10.18
C LEU A 7 -26.39 -39.27 -9.34
N ALA A 8 -25.55 -40.18 -9.87
CA ALA A 8 -24.30 -40.56 -9.19
C ALA A 8 -23.28 -39.41 -9.17
N ASP A 9 -23.21 -38.62 -10.24
CA ASP A 9 -22.29 -37.44 -10.34
C ASP A 9 -22.72 -36.32 -9.38
N TYR A 10 -24.01 -36.07 -9.18
CA TYR A 10 -24.53 -35.10 -8.21
C TYR A 10 -24.32 -35.58 -6.76
N VAL A 11 -24.44 -36.86 -6.46
CA VAL A 11 -24.19 -37.41 -5.11
C VAL A 11 -22.69 -37.34 -4.76
N MET A 12 -21.81 -37.64 -5.74
CA MET A 12 -20.34 -37.52 -5.54
C MET A 12 -19.92 -36.06 -5.36
N MET A 13 -20.47 -35.14 -6.12
CA MET A 13 -20.16 -33.72 -6.01
C MET A 13 -20.67 -33.13 -4.68
N GLY A 14 -21.83 -33.55 -4.20
CA GLY A 14 -22.35 -33.21 -2.87
C GLY A 14 -21.49 -33.75 -1.73
N PHE A 15 -20.95 -34.98 -1.88
CA PHE A 15 -20.10 -35.60 -0.86
C PHE A 15 -18.71 -34.93 -0.77
N VAL A 16 -18.12 -34.54 -1.90
CA VAL A 16 -16.84 -33.80 -1.95
C VAL A 16 -17.00 -32.41 -1.34
N LEU A 17 -18.12 -31.71 -1.60
CA LEU A 17 -18.42 -30.42 -0.96
C LEU A 17 -18.68 -30.54 0.54
N MET A 18 -19.34 -31.62 0.98
CA MET A 18 -19.61 -31.85 2.41
C MET A 18 -18.34 -32.22 3.18
N VAL A 19 -17.46 -33.05 2.61
CA VAL A 19 -16.16 -33.39 3.23
C VAL A 19 -15.24 -32.19 3.28
N GLY A 20 -15.23 -31.34 2.24
CA GLY A 20 -14.47 -30.07 2.24
C GLY A 20 -14.98 -29.08 3.30
N PHE A 21 -16.31 -29.00 3.49
CA PHE A 21 -16.93 -28.13 4.50
C PHE A 21 -16.70 -28.64 5.94
N VAL A 22 -16.76 -29.97 6.16
CA VAL A 22 -16.48 -30.57 7.48
C VAL A 22 -14.99 -30.47 7.82
N ALA A 23 -14.08 -30.60 6.83
CA ALA A 23 -12.66 -30.42 7.06
C ALA A 23 -12.32 -28.94 7.41
N SER A 24 -12.93 -27.98 6.73
CA SER A 24 -12.74 -26.55 7.04
C SER A 24 -13.31 -26.16 8.41
N LEU A 25 -14.46 -26.73 8.81
CA LEU A 25 -15.03 -26.55 10.15
C LEU A 25 -14.21 -27.25 11.24
N GLY A 26 -13.61 -28.41 10.95
CA GLY A 26 -12.74 -29.16 11.88
C GLY A 26 -11.42 -28.40 12.14
N PHE A 27 -10.80 -27.81 11.12
CA PHE A 27 -9.60 -26.99 11.27
C PHE A 27 -9.86 -25.67 12.01
N ALA A 28 -11.02 -25.05 11.79
CA ALA A 28 -11.41 -23.83 12.52
C ALA A 28 -11.67 -24.12 14.01
N LYS A 29 -12.22 -25.29 14.34
CA LYS A 29 -12.54 -25.66 15.72
C LYS A 29 -11.31 -26.09 16.52
N ALA A 30 -10.35 -26.78 15.91
CA ALA A 30 -9.10 -27.19 16.58
C ALA A 30 -8.19 -26.00 16.95
N LYS A 31 -8.27 -24.87 16.23
CA LYS A 31 -7.56 -23.63 16.58
C LYS A 31 -8.29 -22.74 17.60
N ALA A 32 -9.58 -23.00 17.88
CA ALA A 32 -10.41 -22.12 18.73
C ALA A 32 -10.25 -22.37 20.24
N ASP A 33 -9.71 -23.51 20.66
CA ASP A 33 -9.67 -23.94 22.07
C ASP A 33 -8.29 -23.75 22.76
N SER A 34 -7.24 -23.38 22.04
CA SER A 34 -5.98 -22.99 22.65
C SER A 34 -6.05 -21.52 23.10
N LYS A 35 -5.71 -21.23 24.37
CA LYS A 35 -5.47 -19.85 24.80
C LYS A 35 -4.52 -19.18 23.81
N PRO A 36 -4.85 -17.99 23.30
CA PRO A 36 -3.94 -17.28 22.41
C PRO A 36 -2.62 -17.04 23.13
N ASP A 37 -1.50 -17.34 22.46
CA ASP A 37 -0.18 -17.07 22.97
C ASP A 37 0.01 -15.55 23.05
N GLU A 38 0.15 -15.01 24.27
CA GLU A 38 0.11 -13.57 24.52
C GLU A 38 1.42 -12.89 24.09
N ILE A 39 1.33 -11.74 23.43
CA ILE A 39 2.49 -10.89 23.18
C ILE A 39 2.98 -10.31 24.52
N VAL A 40 4.24 -10.54 24.87
CA VAL A 40 4.84 -10.11 26.13
C VAL A 40 5.98 -9.11 25.94
N VAL A 41 6.54 -9.01 24.74
CA VAL A 41 7.63 -8.09 24.40
C VAL A 41 7.40 -7.47 23.03
N ALA A 42 7.72 -6.20 22.91
CA ALA A 42 7.88 -5.50 21.65
C ALA A 42 9.24 -4.80 21.63
N ASP A 43 9.97 -4.95 20.55
CA ASP A 43 11.24 -4.30 20.30
C ASP A 43 11.20 -3.48 19.01
N LEU A 44 11.87 -2.34 19.02
CA LEU A 44 12.13 -1.53 17.83
C LEU A 44 13.59 -1.75 17.40
N LEU A 45 13.78 -2.13 16.15
CA LEU A 45 15.07 -2.40 15.54
C LEU A 45 15.40 -1.31 14.52
N THR A 46 16.60 -0.73 14.61
CA THR A 46 17.12 0.27 13.68
C THR A 46 18.43 -0.21 13.08
N VAL A 47 18.66 0.03 11.79
CA VAL A 47 19.90 -0.40 11.12
C VAL A 47 21.11 0.30 11.73
N LYS A 48 22.17 -0.44 12.08
CA LYS A 48 23.39 0.10 12.71
C LYS A 48 24.22 0.95 11.76
N GLU A 49 24.47 0.43 10.57
CA GLU A 49 25.32 1.03 9.54
C GLU A 49 24.59 0.99 8.20
N PRO A 50 23.67 1.93 7.96
CA PRO A 50 22.89 1.91 6.74
C PRO A 50 23.78 2.22 5.52
N LYS A 51 23.65 1.40 4.47
CA LYS A 51 24.38 1.56 3.21
C LYS A 51 23.60 2.34 2.16
N SER A 52 22.30 2.57 2.40
CA SER A 52 21.40 3.27 1.49
C SER A 52 20.40 4.14 2.25
N GLU A 53 19.71 5.05 1.52
CA GLU A 53 18.60 5.83 2.08
C GLU A 53 17.47 4.91 2.59
N ALA A 54 17.19 3.83 1.87
CA ALA A 54 16.18 2.87 2.28
C ALA A 54 16.50 2.24 3.65
N GLU A 55 17.74 1.79 3.84
CA GLU A 55 18.18 1.20 5.10
C GLU A 55 18.21 2.20 6.25
N SER A 56 18.62 3.45 6.00
CA SER A 56 18.66 4.50 7.04
C SER A 56 17.28 4.82 7.61
N ARG A 57 16.25 4.70 6.78
CA ARG A 57 14.85 4.97 7.14
C ARG A 57 14.09 3.75 7.61
N LEU A 58 14.63 2.55 7.43
CA LEU A 58 13.98 1.31 7.82
C LEU A 58 13.90 1.16 9.33
N ARG A 59 12.72 0.86 9.82
CA ARG A 59 12.43 0.48 11.21
C ARG A 59 11.75 -0.88 11.19
N VAL A 60 12.17 -1.78 12.06
CA VAL A 60 11.58 -3.10 12.20
C VAL A 60 10.97 -3.25 13.59
N ILE A 61 9.75 -3.74 13.65
CA ILE A 61 9.09 -4.14 14.91
C ILE A 61 9.27 -5.64 15.06
N ARG A 62 9.76 -6.06 16.22
CA ARG A 62 9.78 -7.46 16.63
C ARG A 62 8.79 -7.63 17.78
N LEU A 63 7.83 -8.52 17.60
CA LEU A 63 6.91 -8.96 18.65
C LEU A 63 7.35 -10.33 19.17
N THR A 64 7.32 -10.53 20.48
CA THR A 64 7.63 -11.84 21.11
C THR A 64 6.47 -12.25 21.99
N THR A 65 6.04 -13.49 21.85
CA THR A 65 4.98 -14.09 22.66
C THR A 65 5.51 -14.74 23.93
N GLN A 66 4.61 -15.15 24.81
CA GLN A 66 4.93 -15.84 26.06
C GLN A 66 5.64 -17.19 25.81
N SER A 67 5.32 -17.88 24.71
CA SER A 67 6.00 -19.12 24.31
C SER A 67 7.38 -18.90 23.71
N GLY A 68 7.77 -17.65 23.43
CA GLY A 68 9.02 -17.28 22.78
C GLY A 68 8.94 -17.20 21.24
N ALA A 69 7.77 -17.38 20.65
CA ALA A 69 7.60 -17.16 19.22
C ALA A 69 7.79 -15.68 18.88
N THR A 70 8.42 -15.40 17.73
CA THR A 70 8.69 -14.03 17.25
C THR A 70 8.06 -13.78 15.92
N GLY A 71 7.61 -12.53 15.70
CA GLY A 71 7.12 -12.06 14.42
C GLY A 71 7.63 -10.66 14.12
N TYR A 72 7.86 -10.37 12.84
CA TYR A 72 8.51 -9.17 12.37
C TYR A 72 7.65 -8.41 11.39
N GLY A 73 7.67 -7.08 11.51
CA GLY A 73 7.09 -6.16 10.53
C GLY A 73 7.93 -4.91 10.42
N ASP A 74 7.82 -4.19 9.34
CA ASP A 74 8.65 -3.04 9.06
C ASP A 74 7.88 -1.82 8.58
N TYR A 75 8.52 -0.66 8.66
CA TYR A 75 8.04 0.59 8.09
C TYR A 75 9.22 1.54 7.83
N PHE A 76 8.96 2.60 7.07
CA PHE A 76 9.92 3.68 6.93
C PHE A 76 9.61 4.81 7.91
N GLU A 77 10.66 5.35 8.51
CA GLU A 77 10.55 6.55 9.34
C GLU A 77 10.05 7.73 8.50
N PHE A 78 9.03 8.42 9.00
CA PHE A 78 8.40 9.57 8.36
C PHE A 78 8.50 10.86 9.19
N GLY A 79 9.65 11.08 9.83
CA GLY A 79 9.95 12.37 10.46
C GLY A 79 9.14 12.70 11.73
N LEU A 80 8.62 11.70 12.44
CA LEU A 80 8.18 11.89 13.82
C LEU A 80 9.39 12.00 14.73
N PRO A 81 9.35 12.85 15.79
CA PRO A 81 10.30 12.75 16.87
C PRO A 81 10.29 11.32 17.45
N ALA A 82 11.45 10.71 17.63
CA ALA A 82 11.61 9.34 18.10
C ALA A 82 10.80 9.03 19.38
N GLU A 83 10.69 10.00 20.29
CA GLU A 83 9.91 9.92 21.53
C GLU A 83 8.41 9.67 21.27
N ASN A 84 7.85 10.29 20.24
CA ASN A 84 6.45 10.12 19.87
C ASN A 84 6.18 8.79 19.14
N GLU A 85 7.18 8.28 18.42
CA GLU A 85 7.12 7.00 17.71
C GLU A 85 7.04 5.84 18.70
N GLU A 86 7.93 5.79 19.69
CA GLU A 86 7.96 4.75 20.71
C GLU A 86 6.69 4.71 21.56
N ALA A 87 6.25 5.87 22.07
CA ALA A 87 5.03 5.97 22.85
C ALA A 87 3.77 5.58 22.04
N THR A 88 3.78 5.84 20.74
CA THR A 88 2.68 5.43 19.85
C THR A 88 2.72 3.93 19.62
N LEU A 89 3.89 3.36 19.36
CA LEU A 89 4.06 1.93 19.17
C LEU A 89 3.66 1.16 20.44
N ALA A 90 4.13 1.62 21.62
CA ALA A 90 3.74 1.02 22.90
C ALA A 90 2.23 0.97 23.10
N ARG A 91 1.52 2.07 22.81
CA ARG A 91 0.05 2.12 22.89
C ARG A 91 -0.64 1.18 21.91
N LEU A 92 -0.14 1.09 20.67
CA LEU A 92 -0.69 0.18 19.67
C LEU A 92 -0.47 -1.28 20.08
N VAL A 93 0.75 -1.64 20.48
CA VAL A 93 1.09 -3.00 20.93
C VAL A 93 0.25 -3.40 22.14
N ASN A 94 0.14 -2.55 23.17
CA ASN A 94 -0.69 -2.80 24.34
C ASN A 94 -2.15 -3.07 23.97
N ARG A 95 -2.67 -2.30 23.04
CA ARG A 95 -4.04 -2.46 22.57
C ARG A 95 -4.26 -3.77 21.84
N TYR A 96 -3.34 -4.16 20.97
CA TYR A 96 -3.40 -5.45 20.25
C TYR A 96 -3.10 -6.63 21.16
N ALA A 97 -2.18 -6.50 22.10
CA ALA A 97 -1.89 -7.52 23.10
C ALA A 97 -3.10 -7.79 24.03
N ALA A 98 -3.82 -6.74 24.44
CA ALA A 98 -5.02 -6.86 25.30
C ALA A 98 -6.20 -7.57 24.63
N GLN A 99 -6.27 -7.53 23.28
CA GLN A 99 -7.37 -8.14 22.53
C GLN A 99 -7.11 -9.59 22.13
N GLY A 100 -5.89 -10.08 22.35
CA GLY A 100 -5.45 -11.40 21.91
C GLY A 100 -5.21 -11.47 20.40
N TYR A 101 -4.47 -12.49 20.04
CA TYR A 101 -3.91 -12.75 18.73
C TYR A 101 -4.94 -13.49 17.82
N LYS A 102 -5.92 -12.79 17.30
CA LYS A 102 -6.93 -13.37 16.41
C LYS A 102 -6.90 -12.71 15.05
N GLN A 103 -6.95 -13.51 13.98
CA GLN A 103 -7.02 -13.05 12.59
C GLN A 103 -8.08 -11.96 12.32
N ASN A 104 -9.12 -11.89 13.14
CA ASN A 104 -10.22 -10.94 12.99
C ASN A 104 -10.01 -9.60 13.73
N ILE A 105 -8.92 -9.40 14.47
CA ILE A 105 -8.69 -8.19 15.26
C ILE A 105 -8.63 -6.94 14.38
N PHE A 106 -8.01 -7.04 13.20
CA PHE A 106 -7.87 -5.92 12.27
C PHE A 106 -9.21 -5.38 11.77
N LEU A 107 -10.23 -6.22 11.70
CA LEU A 107 -11.57 -5.85 11.25
C LEU A 107 -12.46 -5.29 12.38
N THR A 108 -12.09 -5.53 13.64
CA THR A 108 -12.93 -5.21 14.80
C THR A 108 -12.40 -4.10 15.70
N ASP A 109 -11.17 -3.62 15.46
CA ASP A 109 -10.54 -2.62 16.33
C ASP A 109 -11.29 -1.26 16.29
N PRO A 110 -11.85 -0.81 17.43
CA PRO A 110 -12.52 0.50 17.53
C PRO A 110 -11.58 1.69 17.24
N SER A 111 -10.23 1.53 17.36
CA SER A 111 -9.28 2.60 17.05
C SER A 111 -9.14 2.83 15.56
N MET A 112 -9.34 1.80 14.76
CA MET A 112 -9.43 1.95 13.32
C MET A 112 -10.69 2.74 12.93
N ARG A 113 -11.74 2.72 13.78
CA ARG A 113 -12.91 3.61 13.64
C ARG A 113 -12.57 5.09 13.88
N ALA A 114 -11.63 5.38 14.75
CA ALA A 114 -11.21 6.76 15.05
C ALA A 114 -10.24 7.34 14.02
N VAL A 115 -9.60 6.48 13.22
CA VAL A 115 -8.60 6.89 12.21
C VAL A 115 -9.25 7.37 10.93
N GLY A 116 -10.44 6.81 10.60
CA GLY A 116 -11.06 7.12 9.29
C GLY A 116 -12.52 7.32 9.41
N SER A 117 -13.29 8.02 9.87
CA SER A 117 -14.73 8.08 9.90
C SER A 117 -15.41 7.19 10.96
N GLY A 118 -16.16 7.77 11.82
CA GLY A 118 -16.90 7.07 12.87
C GLY A 118 -18.00 6.10 12.40
N HIS A 119 -17.90 5.53 11.20
CA HIS A 119 -18.97 4.74 10.61
C HIS A 119 -18.55 3.58 9.70
N THR A 120 -17.29 3.13 9.71
CA THR A 120 -16.99 1.86 9.04
C THR A 120 -17.70 0.76 9.82
N VAL A 121 -18.90 0.40 9.41
CA VAL A 121 -19.69 -0.65 10.04
C VAL A 121 -19.00 -1.97 9.71
N LEU A 122 -18.40 -2.54 10.72
CA LEU A 122 -17.82 -3.88 10.67
C LEU A 122 -18.88 -4.87 10.20
N GLY A 123 -18.50 -5.74 9.27
CA GLY A 123 -19.39 -6.75 8.69
C GLY A 123 -20.12 -6.33 7.42
N GLN A 124 -19.95 -5.10 6.92
CA GLN A 124 -20.46 -4.75 5.59
C GLN A 124 -19.65 -5.44 4.49
N THR A 125 -20.34 -6.03 3.53
CA THR A 125 -19.73 -6.57 2.31
C THR A 125 -19.32 -5.41 1.38
N ALA A 126 -18.45 -5.68 0.40
CA ALA A 126 -18.10 -4.72 -0.66
C ALA A 126 -19.35 -4.19 -1.37
N LYS A 127 -20.35 -5.06 -1.58
CA LYS A 127 -21.65 -4.71 -2.16
C LYS A 127 -22.44 -3.73 -1.29
N ASP A 128 -22.44 -3.91 0.03
CA ASP A 128 -23.11 -3.00 0.95
C ASP A 128 -22.48 -1.61 0.94
N VAL A 129 -21.14 -1.54 0.89
CA VAL A 129 -20.39 -0.28 0.79
C VAL A 129 -20.71 0.45 -0.51
N LEU A 130 -20.77 -0.27 -1.65
CA LEU A 130 -21.14 0.31 -2.95
C LEU A 130 -22.60 0.79 -2.99
N ASN A 131 -23.51 0.08 -2.35
CA ASN A 131 -24.94 0.39 -2.35
C ASN A 131 -25.36 1.38 -1.28
N ALA A 132 -24.50 1.70 -0.30
CA ALA A 132 -24.81 2.65 0.74
C ALA A 132 -25.24 4.00 0.12
N LYS A 133 -26.42 4.48 0.49
CA LYS A 133 -26.86 5.83 0.09
C LYS A 133 -25.86 6.82 0.66
N THR A 134 -25.28 7.63 -0.21
CA THR A 134 -24.38 8.72 0.18
C THR A 134 -25.17 9.74 1.01
N ARG A 135 -25.30 9.52 2.31
CA ARG A 135 -25.54 10.64 3.22
C ARG A 135 -24.30 11.52 3.13
N GLU A 136 -24.47 12.82 3.00
CA GLU A 136 -23.37 13.77 3.14
C GLU A 136 -22.65 13.45 4.45
N TRP A 137 -21.40 13.03 4.32
CA TRP A 137 -20.63 12.55 5.46
C TRP A 137 -20.34 13.71 6.40
N PRO A 138 -20.78 13.67 7.66
CA PRO A 138 -20.34 14.66 8.67
C PRO A 138 -18.82 14.67 8.83
N GLY A 139 -18.14 13.54 8.50
CA GLY A 139 -16.70 13.42 8.49
C GLY A 139 -15.97 14.30 7.48
N ARG A 140 -16.57 14.68 6.33
CA ARG A 140 -15.95 15.65 5.42
C ARG A 140 -15.60 16.97 6.12
N ALA A 141 -16.45 17.45 7.01
CA ALA A 141 -16.19 18.67 7.78
C ALA A 141 -15.06 18.51 8.82
N MET A 142 -14.81 17.30 9.33
CA MET A 142 -13.72 17.03 10.27
C MET A 142 -12.36 16.88 9.55
N TYR A 143 -12.33 16.31 8.34
CA TYR A 143 -11.11 16.18 7.55
C TYR A 143 -10.62 17.52 6.97
N HIS A 144 -11.52 18.50 6.81
CA HIS A 144 -11.20 19.83 6.25
C HIS A 144 -11.01 20.91 7.31
N ARG A 145 -11.29 20.66 8.60
CA ARG A 145 -10.85 21.57 9.65
C ARG A 145 -9.34 21.45 9.78
N GLU A 146 -8.68 22.57 9.53
CA GLU A 146 -7.26 22.79 9.70
C GLU A 146 -6.72 22.05 10.91
N GLY A 147 -5.80 21.12 10.70
CA GLY A 147 -5.12 20.36 11.76
C GLY A 147 -5.32 18.86 11.77
N PHE A 148 -6.46 18.29 11.34
CA PHE A 148 -6.62 16.83 11.35
C PHE A 148 -6.00 16.14 10.13
N GLY A 149 -6.10 16.72 8.94
CA GLY A 149 -5.42 16.23 7.73
C GLY A 149 -3.90 16.27 7.87
N SER A 150 -3.35 17.28 8.53
CA SER A 150 -1.90 17.39 8.78
C SER A 150 -1.40 16.42 9.87
N MET A 151 -2.24 16.01 10.83
CA MET A 151 -1.85 15.03 11.85
C MET A 151 -1.63 13.62 11.32
N TRP A 152 -2.21 13.29 10.15
CA TRP A 152 -2.08 11.96 9.55
C TRP A 152 -1.19 11.95 8.30
N GLN A 153 -1.08 13.05 7.60
CA GLN A 153 -0.24 13.22 6.40
C GLN A 153 1.26 13.36 6.69
N GLY A 154 1.76 12.82 7.72
CA GLY A 154 3.19 12.90 8.09
C GLY A 154 3.49 12.24 9.42
N THR A 155 2.49 11.66 10.05
CA THR A 155 2.75 10.97 11.30
C THR A 155 3.09 9.53 11.00
N GLY A 156 4.23 9.03 11.43
CA GLY A 156 4.67 7.64 11.35
C GLY A 156 3.67 6.59 11.88
N LYS A 157 2.50 7.02 12.36
CA LYS A 157 1.40 6.16 12.83
C LYS A 157 0.88 5.23 11.76
N SER A 158 0.79 5.69 10.52
CA SER A 158 0.31 4.87 9.39
C SER A 158 1.28 3.75 9.04
N GLY A 159 2.59 4.03 9.08
CA GLY A 159 3.63 3.02 8.93
C GLY A 159 3.64 2.00 10.07
N LEU A 160 3.41 2.45 11.31
CA LEU A 160 3.32 1.57 12.47
C LEU A 160 2.17 0.56 12.38
N ILE A 161 1.04 0.92 11.81
CA ILE A 161 -0.11 0.01 11.66
C ILE A 161 0.23 -1.13 10.68
N ILE A 162 0.77 -0.82 9.51
CA ILE A 162 1.12 -1.86 8.54
C ILE A 162 2.21 -2.78 9.08
N SER A 163 3.22 -2.25 9.77
CA SER A 163 4.29 -3.05 10.34
C SER A 163 3.79 -3.96 11.46
N LEU A 164 2.91 -3.46 12.32
CA LEU A 164 2.31 -4.27 13.37
C LEU A 164 1.45 -5.40 12.78
N GLN A 165 0.66 -5.12 11.74
CA GLN A 165 -0.09 -6.15 11.03
C GLN A 165 0.82 -7.18 10.38
N ALA A 166 1.92 -6.77 9.74
CA ALA A 166 2.90 -7.68 9.16
C ALA A 166 3.53 -8.60 10.23
N ALA A 167 3.93 -8.03 11.39
CA ALA A 167 4.48 -8.81 12.50
C ALA A 167 3.47 -9.82 13.09
N LEU A 168 2.19 -9.45 13.15
CA LEU A 168 1.13 -10.34 13.63
C LEU A 168 0.81 -11.46 12.62
N LEU A 169 0.84 -11.18 11.33
CA LEU A 169 0.68 -12.18 10.28
C LEU A 169 1.86 -13.16 10.26
N ASP A 170 3.08 -12.66 10.46
CA ASP A 170 4.28 -13.49 10.58
C ASP A 170 4.21 -14.42 11.80
N LEU A 171 3.83 -13.89 12.97
CA LEU A 171 3.54 -14.68 14.17
C LEU A 171 2.43 -15.74 13.95
N ALA A 172 1.41 -15.44 13.15
CA ALA A 172 0.36 -16.39 12.80
C ALA A 172 0.87 -17.54 11.92
N GLY A 173 2.11 -17.47 11.47
CA GLY A 173 2.69 -18.44 10.57
C GLY A 173 2.03 -18.40 9.19
N GLU A 174 1.50 -17.25 8.78
CA GLU A 174 1.01 -17.07 7.42
C GLU A 174 2.19 -17.08 6.47
N THR A 175 2.41 -18.22 5.85
CA THR A 175 3.48 -18.47 4.88
C THR A 175 2.89 -18.67 3.49
N GLY A 176 3.73 -18.53 2.48
CA GLY A 176 3.37 -18.77 1.09
C GLY A 176 3.86 -17.65 0.17
N PRO A 177 3.94 -17.94 -1.12
CA PRO A 177 4.45 -16.97 -2.08
C PRO A 177 3.50 -15.78 -2.24
N GLY A 178 4.02 -14.59 -2.06
CA GLY A 178 3.34 -13.36 -2.44
C GLY A 178 3.39 -13.16 -3.94
N LYS A 179 2.69 -13.99 -4.72
CA LYS A 179 2.71 -13.93 -6.19
C LYS A 179 1.95 -12.71 -6.70
N VAL A 180 2.63 -11.57 -6.68
CA VAL A 180 2.14 -10.31 -7.25
C VAL A 180 3.22 -9.68 -8.11
N ARG A 181 2.80 -8.98 -9.15
CA ARG A 181 3.68 -8.18 -9.98
C ARG A 181 4.18 -6.97 -9.18
N LEU A 182 5.47 -6.68 -9.26
CA LEU A 182 6.08 -5.54 -8.59
C LEU A 182 6.22 -4.35 -9.53
N CYS A 183 6.01 -3.14 -8.97
CA CYS A 183 6.15 -1.88 -9.67
C CYS A 183 7.03 -0.92 -8.83
N PRO A 184 8.34 -0.84 -9.10
CA PRO A 184 9.21 0.10 -8.43
C PRO A 184 8.84 1.53 -8.75
N SER A 185 8.99 2.41 -7.74
CA SER A 185 8.71 3.84 -7.87
C SER A 185 10.02 4.60 -8.00
N ILE A 186 10.17 5.39 -9.05
CA ILE A 186 11.32 6.26 -9.26
C ILE A 186 10.88 7.71 -9.44
N ARG A 187 11.67 8.63 -8.91
CA ARG A 187 11.41 10.06 -9.06
C ARG A 187 11.92 10.54 -10.41
N ILE A 188 11.23 11.51 -10.99
CA ILE A 188 11.70 12.19 -12.22
C ILE A 188 12.78 13.22 -11.96
N ASP A 189 13.19 13.40 -10.72
CA ASP A 189 14.23 14.33 -10.29
C ASP A 189 15.41 13.64 -9.61
N ARG A 190 16.48 14.40 -9.46
CA ARG A 190 17.69 14.06 -8.70
C ARG A 190 18.01 15.18 -7.72
N GLU A 191 18.64 14.79 -6.63
CA GLU A 191 19.21 15.72 -5.66
C GLU A 191 20.71 15.81 -5.90
N GLU A 192 21.18 17.03 -6.16
CA GLU A 192 22.58 17.35 -6.37
C GLU A 192 22.93 18.56 -5.47
N GLU A 193 23.89 18.39 -4.56
CA GLU A 193 24.35 19.42 -3.63
C GLU A 193 23.22 20.15 -2.89
N GLY A 194 22.20 19.39 -2.43
CA GLY A 194 21.05 19.92 -1.72
C GLY A 194 20.00 20.62 -2.60
N THR A 195 20.20 20.63 -3.92
CA THR A 195 19.25 21.18 -4.89
C THR A 195 18.62 20.06 -5.71
N ARG A 196 17.32 20.15 -5.97
CA ARG A 196 16.61 19.18 -6.81
C ARG A 196 16.47 19.70 -8.23
N ARG A 197 16.93 18.91 -9.20
CA ARG A 197 16.69 19.15 -10.62
C ARG A 197 15.94 18.01 -11.28
N LEU A 198 15.24 18.29 -12.37
CA LEU A 198 14.69 17.23 -13.21
C LEU A 198 15.82 16.39 -13.83
N CYS A 199 15.56 15.10 -13.97
CA CYS A 199 16.42 14.23 -14.76
C CYS A 199 16.49 14.73 -16.22
N THR A 200 17.60 14.44 -16.89
CA THR A 200 17.62 14.52 -18.36
C THR A 200 16.88 13.35 -18.97
N PRO A 201 16.46 13.41 -20.24
CA PRO A 201 15.89 12.26 -20.94
C PRO A 201 16.79 11.02 -20.91
N GLU A 202 18.10 11.21 -21.05
CA GLU A 202 19.10 10.14 -21.02
C GLU A 202 19.18 9.48 -19.64
N GLU A 203 19.18 10.27 -18.57
CA GLU A 203 19.16 9.76 -17.20
C GLU A 203 17.88 8.98 -16.93
N MET A 204 16.73 9.46 -17.41
CA MET A 204 15.45 8.75 -17.26
C MET A 204 15.47 7.43 -18.02
N LYS A 205 15.96 7.43 -19.27
CA LYS A 205 16.14 6.24 -20.10
C LYS A 205 17.04 5.20 -19.42
N GLN A 206 18.17 5.65 -18.86
CA GLN A 206 19.08 4.77 -18.13
C GLN A 206 18.43 4.13 -16.92
N ARG A 207 17.70 4.90 -16.10
CA ARG A 207 17.01 4.40 -14.89
C ARG A 207 15.95 3.35 -15.23
N VAL A 208 15.11 3.62 -16.24
CA VAL A 208 14.08 2.66 -16.69
C VAL A 208 14.73 1.41 -17.28
N THR A 209 15.79 1.56 -18.08
CA THR A 209 16.55 0.41 -18.65
C THR A 209 17.12 -0.45 -17.54
N SER A 210 17.70 0.13 -16.49
CA SER A 210 18.25 -0.62 -15.35
C SER A 210 17.17 -1.44 -14.64
N LEU A 211 15.97 -0.88 -14.42
CA LEU A 211 14.84 -1.61 -13.84
C LEU A 211 14.35 -2.76 -14.75
N LYS A 212 14.30 -2.52 -16.07
CA LYS A 212 13.94 -3.55 -17.04
C LYS A 212 14.97 -4.69 -17.03
N GLN A 213 16.27 -4.38 -16.97
CA GLN A 213 17.34 -5.37 -16.85
C GLN A 213 17.31 -6.14 -15.52
N ALA A 214 16.82 -5.51 -14.45
CA ALA A 214 16.56 -6.17 -13.17
C ALA A 214 15.29 -7.06 -13.20
N GLY A 215 14.60 -7.15 -14.33
CA GLY A 215 13.45 -8.03 -14.55
C GLY A 215 12.10 -7.41 -14.20
N PHE A 216 12.02 -6.11 -13.88
CA PHE A 216 10.73 -5.44 -13.67
C PHE A 216 9.98 -5.26 -14.99
N THR A 217 8.66 -5.44 -14.93
CA THR A 217 7.74 -5.27 -16.07
C THR A 217 6.80 -4.07 -15.92
N ALA A 218 6.96 -3.29 -14.85
CA ALA A 218 6.26 -2.03 -14.60
C ALA A 218 7.19 -1.05 -13.90
N VAL A 219 7.01 0.26 -14.13
CA VAL A 219 7.72 1.34 -13.43
C VAL A 219 6.77 2.51 -13.19
N ARG A 220 6.82 3.07 -11.98
CA ARG A 220 6.04 4.24 -11.58
C ARG A 220 6.94 5.46 -11.48
N LEU A 221 6.61 6.51 -12.24
CA LEU A 221 7.32 7.78 -12.29
C LEU A 221 6.63 8.79 -11.35
N GLU A 222 7.34 9.31 -10.37
CA GLU A 222 6.80 10.28 -9.41
C GLU A 222 7.05 11.71 -9.86
N LEU A 223 5.96 12.45 -10.16
CA LEU A 223 5.98 13.86 -10.53
C LEU A 223 5.97 14.75 -9.27
N ALA A 224 7.05 14.74 -8.49
CA ALA A 224 7.15 15.52 -7.25
C ALA A 224 8.54 16.17 -7.14
N GLY A 225 8.78 16.90 -6.06
CA GLY A 225 10.09 17.46 -5.73
C GLY A 225 10.51 18.60 -6.62
N ALA A 226 11.32 18.35 -7.66
CA ALA A 226 11.81 19.42 -8.54
C ALA A 226 10.69 20.19 -9.24
N LEU A 227 9.59 19.51 -9.63
CA LEU A 227 8.42 20.19 -10.19
C LEU A 227 7.75 21.11 -9.18
N ASP A 228 7.54 20.63 -7.94
CA ASP A 228 6.95 21.45 -6.88
C ASP A 228 7.85 22.66 -6.56
N GLN A 229 9.16 22.46 -6.53
CA GLN A 229 10.13 23.54 -6.32
C GLN A 229 10.11 24.55 -7.48
N GLN A 230 10.04 24.09 -8.72
CA GLN A 230 9.93 24.92 -9.91
C GLN A 230 8.62 25.74 -9.92
N MET A 231 7.48 25.14 -9.53
CA MET A 231 6.22 25.87 -9.43
C MET A 231 6.24 26.89 -8.31
N LYS A 232 6.76 26.55 -7.13
CA LYS A 232 6.92 27.48 -6.00
C LYS A 232 7.83 28.65 -6.33
N SER A 233 8.93 28.47 -7.09
CA SER A 233 9.82 29.55 -7.52
C SER A 233 9.14 30.55 -8.49
N ARG A 234 8.05 30.12 -9.13
CA ARG A 234 7.17 30.98 -9.96
C ARG A 234 6.07 31.68 -9.15
N GLY A 235 6.01 31.47 -7.83
CA GLY A 235 4.93 31.96 -6.96
C GLY A 235 3.65 31.15 -7.02
N GLU A 236 3.67 29.98 -7.64
CA GLU A 236 2.52 29.09 -7.75
C GLU A 236 2.39 28.19 -6.51
N CYS A 237 1.16 27.84 -6.15
CA CYS A 237 0.86 26.86 -5.11
C CYS A 237 -0.16 25.84 -5.61
N PRO A 238 -0.20 24.62 -5.02
CA PRO A 238 -1.21 23.63 -5.41
C PRO A 238 -2.65 24.11 -5.17
N PRO A 239 -3.61 23.76 -6.04
CA PRO A 239 -3.49 22.84 -7.15
C PRO A 239 -2.89 23.48 -8.41
N TYR A 240 -1.92 22.81 -9.03
CA TYR A 240 -1.16 23.35 -10.16
C TYR A 240 -1.87 23.16 -11.51
N ARG A 241 -1.66 24.14 -12.37
CA ARG A 241 -1.75 24.02 -13.82
C ARG A 241 -0.35 24.23 -14.38
N TYR A 242 0.32 23.16 -14.77
CA TYR A 242 1.68 23.28 -15.28
C TYR A 242 1.73 24.15 -16.56
N PRO A 243 2.64 25.13 -16.63
CA PRO A 243 2.90 25.89 -17.86
C PRO A 243 3.36 24.97 -19.00
N GLN A 244 3.17 25.41 -20.25
CA GLN A 244 3.56 24.62 -21.42
C GLN A 244 5.03 24.23 -21.46
N GLU A 245 5.90 25.08 -20.93
CA GLU A 245 7.33 24.79 -20.76
C GLU A 245 7.57 23.59 -19.83
N VAL A 246 6.91 23.56 -18.67
CA VAL A 246 6.99 22.46 -17.69
C VAL A 246 6.40 21.19 -18.28
N LEU A 247 5.24 21.29 -18.92
CA LEU A 247 4.62 20.17 -19.64
C LEU A 247 5.53 19.62 -20.75
N GLY A 248 6.28 20.49 -21.46
CA GLY A 248 7.24 20.08 -22.46
C GLY A 248 8.46 19.35 -21.86
N GLN A 249 8.88 19.69 -20.65
CA GLN A 249 9.92 18.97 -19.92
C GLN A 249 9.41 17.58 -19.49
N ILE A 250 8.21 17.51 -18.91
CA ILE A 250 7.56 16.24 -18.53
C ILE A 250 7.41 15.35 -19.76
N ASP A 251 6.94 15.87 -20.87
CA ASP A 251 6.72 15.15 -22.13
C ASP A 251 8.01 14.46 -22.62
N LYS A 252 9.16 15.16 -22.58
CA LYS A 252 10.47 14.60 -22.94
C LYS A 252 10.87 13.44 -22.01
N LEU A 253 10.61 13.56 -20.71
CA LEU A 253 10.91 12.51 -19.74
C LEU A 253 9.99 11.30 -19.92
N LEU A 254 8.70 11.49 -20.20
CA LEU A 254 7.75 10.42 -20.47
C LEU A 254 8.13 9.68 -21.76
N SER A 255 8.48 10.41 -22.83
CA SER A 255 8.93 9.84 -24.09
C SER A 255 10.19 8.97 -23.90
N ALA A 256 11.19 9.49 -23.16
CA ALA A 256 12.41 8.74 -22.85
C ALA A 256 12.14 7.49 -21.99
N ALA A 257 11.28 7.59 -21.00
CA ALA A 257 10.87 6.47 -20.17
C ALA A 257 10.15 5.40 -21.00
N LYS A 258 9.21 5.79 -21.87
CA LYS A 258 8.47 4.87 -22.72
C LYS A 258 9.35 4.21 -23.77
N GLU A 259 10.29 4.95 -24.37
CA GLU A 259 11.29 4.38 -25.30
C GLU A 259 12.11 3.28 -24.62
N ALA A 260 12.57 3.51 -23.38
CA ALA A 260 13.33 2.52 -22.62
C ALA A 260 12.49 1.31 -22.20
N ALA A 261 11.24 1.57 -21.75
CA ALA A 261 10.29 0.54 -21.34
C ALA A 261 9.92 -0.39 -22.52
N GLY A 262 9.72 0.20 -23.71
CA GLY A 262 9.19 -0.51 -24.87
C GLY A 262 7.74 -0.92 -24.67
N VAL A 263 7.32 -2.00 -25.34
CA VAL A 263 5.96 -2.56 -25.23
C VAL A 263 5.81 -3.53 -24.06
N GLU A 264 6.90 -3.99 -23.49
CA GLU A 264 6.94 -5.06 -22.48
C GLU A 264 6.82 -4.54 -21.05
N MET A 265 7.02 -3.24 -20.84
CA MET A 265 7.04 -2.63 -19.52
C MET A 265 6.00 -1.51 -19.42
N ASP A 266 5.11 -1.61 -18.44
CA ASP A 266 4.15 -0.56 -18.14
C ASP A 266 4.83 0.67 -17.55
N VAL A 267 4.42 1.85 -18.01
CA VAL A 267 4.84 3.13 -17.45
C VAL A 267 3.66 3.78 -16.75
N ILE A 268 3.81 4.04 -15.47
CA ILE A 268 2.81 4.66 -14.61
C ILE A 268 3.30 6.06 -14.22
N VAL A 269 2.42 7.05 -14.19
CA VAL A 269 2.72 8.42 -13.77
C VAL A 269 1.93 8.78 -12.53
N ALA A 270 2.61 9.12 -11.44
CA ALA A 270 1.99 9.54 -10.19
C ALA A 270 2.09 11.06 -10.02
N ALA A 271 0.95 11.75 -10.05
CA ALA A 271 0.87 13.22 -9.99
C ALA A 271 0.68 13.79 -8.58
N HIS A 272 0.68 12.94 -7.55
CA HIS A 272 0.64 13.30 -6.13
C HIS A 272 -0.46 14.27 -5.71
N ARG A 273 -1.61 14.30 -6.41
CA ARG A 273 -2.82 15.08 -6.05
C ARG A 273 -2.66 16.60 -6.14
N ASN A 274 -1.65 17.05 -6.85
CA ASN A 274 -1.26 18.45 -6.87
C ASN A 274 -1.85 19.24 -8.05
N LEU A 275 -2.70 18.61 -8.88
CA LEU A 275 -3.20 19.24 -10.09
C LEU A 275 -4.57 19.89 -9.91
N SER A 276 -4.79 21.00 -10.60
CA SER A 276 -6.11 21.55 -10.90
C SER A 276 -6.81 20.70 -11.98
N THR A 277 -8.09 20.97 -12.24
CA THR A 277 -8.86 20.30 -13.30
C THR A 277 -8.17 20.42 -14.66
N ASP A 278 -7.81 21.65 -15.06
CA ASP A 278 -7.07 21.89 -16.31
C ASP A 278 -5.69 21.21 -16.29
N GLY A 279 -4.99 21.27 -15.14
CA GLY A 279 -3.69 20.63 -14.98
C GLY A 279 -3.77 19.13 -15.18
N MET A 280 -4.81 18.48 -14.64
CA MET A 280 -5.08 17.06 -14.86
C MET A 280 -5.35 16.75 -16.34
N THR A 281 -6.23 17.51 -16.99
CA THR A 281 -6.57 17.32 -18.41
C THR A 281 -5.32 17.44 -19.28
N TYR A 282 -4.52 18.49 -19.11
CA TYR A 282 -3.29 18.68 -19.90
C TYR A 282 -2.26 17.57 -19.67
N LEU A 283 -2.08 17.13 -18.42
CA LEU A 283 -1.15 16.04 -18.15
C LEU A 283 -1.68 14.72 -18.70
N ALA A 284 -2.99 14.45 -18.57
CA ALA A 284 -3.60 13.23 -19.11
C ALA A 284 -3.42 13.11 -20.62
N LEU A 285 -3.60 14.20 -21.37
CA LEU A 285 -3.35 14.24 -22.81
C LEU A 285 -1.87 13.99 -23.17
N ARG A 286 -0.91 14.42 -22.30
CA ARG A 286 0.51 14.09 -22.48
C ARG A 286 0.79 12.61 -22.19
N CYS A 287 0.18 12.07 -21.14
CA CYS A 287 0.27 10.65 -20.82
C CYS A 287 -0.29 9.78 -21.96
N GLU A 288 -1.44 10.15 -22.49
CA GLU A 288 -2.07 9.46 -23.62
C GLU A 288 -1.17 9.45 -24.86
N ARG A 289 -0.60 10.60 -25.23
CA ARG A 289 0.32 10.73 -26.38
C ARG A 289 1.60 9.91 -26.21
N ASN A 290 2.09 9.75 -25.00
CA ASN A 290 3.28 8.95 -24.68
C ASN A 290 2.94 7.51 -24.31
N GLU A 291 1.72 7.04 -24.55
CA GLU A 291 1.27 5.67 -24.26
C GLU A 291 1.55 5.24 -22.80
N VAL A 292 1.37 6.17 -21.86
CA VAL A 292 1.47 5.88 -20.42
C VAL A 292 0.31 4.95 -20.04
N THR A 293 0.62 3.88 -19.32
CA THR A 293 -0.38 2.86 -18.95
C THR A 293 -1.41 3.40 -17.95
N LEU A 294 -0.99 4.22 -16.98
CA LEU A 294 -1.86 4.74 -15.93
C LEU A 294 -1.37 6.10 -15.43
N LEU A 295 -2.29 7.07 -15.27
CA LEU A 295 -2.06 8.31 -14.54
C LEU A 295 -2.70 8.20 -13.15
N GLU A 296 -1.87 8.21 -12.10
CA GLU A 296 -2.29 8.02 -10.72
C GLU A 296 -2.45 9.33 -9.96
N ASN A 297 -3.54 9.41 -9.20
CA ASN A 297 -3.79 10.45 -8.19
C ASN A 297 -3.52 11.88 -8.72
N PRO A 298 -4.10 12.30 -9.87
CA PRO A 298 -3.85 13.63 -10.39
C PRO A 298 -4.43 14.73 -9.51
N MET A 299 -5.59 14.49 -8.88
CA MET A 299 -6.29 15.45 -8.03
C MET A 299 -6.59 14.88 -6.65
N ALA A 300 -6.76 15.78 -5.66
CA ALA A 300 -7.09 15.40 -4.30
C ALA A 300 -8.56 14.95 -4.16
N LEU A 301 -8.84 14.14 -3.11
CA LEU A 301 -10.19 13.64 -2.76
C LEU A 301 -11.28 14.72 -2.73
N ARG A 302 -10.96 15.95 -2.26
CA ARG A 302 -11.91 17.06 -2.20
C ARG A 302 -12.47 17.50 -3.56
N HIS A 303 -11.85 17.10 -4.66
CA HIS A 303 -12.21 17.47 -6.04
C HIS A 303 -12.82 16.31 -6.85
N LEU A 304 -13.50 15.38 -6.17
CA LEU A 304 -14.10 14.21 -6.84
C LEU A 304 -15.07 14.55 -7.98
N SER A 305 -15.89 15.57 -7.79
CA SER A 305 -16.88 15.96 -8.81
C SER A 305 -16.21 16.56 -10.04
N GLU A 306 -15.26 17.48 -9.82
CA GLU A 306 -14.47 18.11 -10.87
C GLU A 306 -13.62 17.07 -11.63
N GLN A 307 -13.04 16.10 -10.92
CA GLN A 307 -12.29 15.01 -11.53
C GLN A 307 -13.17 14.12 -12.40
N GLY A 308 -14.39 13.79 -11.95
CA GLY A 308 -15.35 13.02 -12.71
C GLY A 308 -15.81 13.72 -14.00
N GLU A 309 -15.96 15.05 -13.97
CA GLU A 309 -16.29 15.83 -15.17
C GLU A 309 -15.09 15.91 -16.14
N ALA A 310 -13.91 16.27 -15.66
CA ALA A 310 -12.72 16.37 -16.51
C ALA A 310 -12.31 15.03 -17.14
N ARG A 311 -12.63 13.89 -16.48
CA ARG A 311 -12.40 12.55 -17.03
C ARG A 311 -13.03 12.33 -18.40
N LYS A 312 -14.05 13.09 -18.76
CA LYS A 312 -14.75 12.98 -20.05
C LYS A 312 -13.97 13.57 -21.22
N GLU A 313 -12.92 14.35 -20.96
CA GLU A 313 -12.15 15.06 -21.97
C GLU A 313 -10.96 14.27 -22.55
N PHE A 314 -10.65 13.09 -22.00
CA PHE A 314 -9.52 12.27 -22.43
C PHE A 314 -9.80 10.78 -22.18
N SER A 315 -9.03 9.90 -22.85
CA SER A 315 -9.14 8.44 -22.72
C SER A 315 -8.12 7.80 -21.78
N GLN A 316 -7.11 8.56 -21.32
CA GLN A 316 -6.07 8.09 -20.43
C GLN A 316 -6.64 7.37 -19.20
N PRO A 317 -6.25 6.11 -18.90
CA PRO A 317 -6.66 5.44 -17.68
C PRO A 317 -6.22 6.20 -16.43
N LEU A 318 -7.15 6.34 -15.46
CA LEU A 318 -6.86 7.01 -14.18
C LEU A 318 -6.88 6.03 -13.01
N GLY A 319 -5.87 6.17 -12.14
CA GLY A 319 -5.81 5.59 -10.83
C GLY A 319 -6.14 6.63 -9.74
N PHE A 320 -6.86 6.23 -8.70
CA PHE A 320 -7.27 7.13 -7.62
C PHE A 320 -7.27 6.47 -6.25
N GLY A 321 -7.11 7.25 -5.20
CA GLY A 321 -7.26 6.80 -3.82
C GLY A 321 -5.99 6.83 -2.98
N GLY A 322 -4.88 7.37 -3.47
CA GLY A 322 -3.63 7.44 -2.71
C GLY A 322 -3.66 8.34 -1.47
N ASP A 323 -4.72 9.13 -1.28
CA ASP A 323 -4.98 9.96 -0.10
C ASP A 323 -6.28 9.58 0.60
N TYR A 324 -6.86 8.44 0.27
CA TYR A 324 -8.09 7.99 0.87
C TYR A 324 -7.81 7.26 2.17
N HIS A 325 -8.60 7.58 3.20
CA HIS A 325 -8.44 7.03 4.54
C HIS A 325 -9.55 6.03 4.89
N ALA A 326 -10.56 5.92 4.05
CA ALA A 326 -11.71 5.05 4.27
C ALA A 326 -12.16 4.36 2.98
N ILE A 327 -12.69 3.16 3.11
CA ILE A 327 -13.19 2.38 1.97
C ILE A 327 -14.38 3.09 1.28
N GLU A 328 -15.12 3.89 2.02
CA GLU A 328 -16.25 4.68 1.56
C GLU A 328 -15.82 5.80 0.59
N ASP A 329 -14.59 6.32 0.75
CA ASP A 329 -14.02 7.30 -0.17
C ASP A 329 -13.84 6.67 -1.56
N PHE A 330 -13.36 5.42 -1.61
CA PHE A 330 -13.28 4.65 -2.85
C PHE A 330 -14.65 4.42 -3.47
N ALA A 331 -15.65 4.05 -2.67
CA ALA A 331 -17.01 3.87 -3.16
C ALA A 331 -17.59 5.14 -3.78
N GLN A 332 -17.28 6.33 -3.22
CA GLN A 332 -17.66 7.61 -3.80
C GLN A 332 -16.96 7.86 -5.13
N GLY A 333 -15.64 7.60 -5.21
CA GLY A 333 -14.87 7.71 -6.44
C GLY A 333 -15.42 6.80 -7.55
N ILE A 334 -15.76 5.56 -7.21
CA ILE A 334 -16.40 4.61 -8.13
C ILE A 334 -17.73 5.15 -8.65
N LYS A 335 -18.62 5.64 -7.77
CA LYS A 335 -19.91 6.23 -8.15
C LYS A 335 -19.77 7.48 -9.04
N LYS A 336 -18.68 8.21 -8.92
CA LYS A 336 -18.36 9.38 -9.73
C LYS A 336 -17.60 9.04 -11.02
N HIS A 337 -17.29 7.75 -11.24
CA HIS A 337 -16.55 7.27 -12.42
C HIS A 337 -15.22 8.00 -12.66
N ILE A 338 -14.50 8.31 -11.57
CA ILE A 338 -13.26 9.11 -11.66
C ILE A 338 -12.07 8.36 -12.22
N GLY A 339 -12.10 7.04 -12.22
CA GLY A 339 -11.02 6.20 -12.75
C GLY A 339 -11.39 4.73 -12.83
N THR A 340 -10.46 3.95 -13.33
CA THR A 340 -10.61 2.50 -13.55
C THR A 340 -9.73 1.65 -12.63
N VAL A 341 -8.81 2.27 -11.88
CA VAL A 341 -7.87 1.58 -10.97
C VAL A 341 -7.94 2.23 -9.59
N LEU A 342 -8.19 1.41 -8.56
CA LEU A 342 -8.06 1.85 -7.18
C LEU A 342 -6.58 1.79 -6.77
N VAL A 343 -6.07 2.88 -6.21
CA VAL A 343 -4.66 2.99 -5.80
C VAL A 343 -4.59 3.28 -4.29
N PRO A 344 -4.99 2.32 -3.43
CA PRO A 344 -4.91 2.52 -1.99
C PRO A 344 -3.46 2.56 -1.51
N ASP A 345 -3.13 3.50 -0.64
CA ASP A 345 -1.88 3.51 0.08
C ASP A 345 -2.05 2.76 1.41
N ALA A 346 -1.32 1.67 1.60
CA ALA A 346 -1.45 0.80 2.77
C ALA A 346 -1.23 1.55 4.09
N GLY A 347 -0.37 2.56 4.08
CA GLY A 347 -0.15 3.42 5.23
C GLY A 347 -1.36 4.33 5.54
N TYR A 348 -2.04 4.87 4.54
CA TYR A 348 -3.17 5.77 4.74
C TYR A 348 -4.48 5.04 5.02
N ILE A 349 -4.75 3.93 4.33
CA ILE A 349 -6.03 3.23 4.44
C ILE A 349 -6.15 2.34 5.69
N GLY A 350 -5.06 2.04 6.38
CA GLY A 350 -5.08 1.21 7.59
C GLY A 350 -4.51 -0.20 7.41
N GLY A 351 -3.47 -0.35 6.58
CA GLY A 351 -2.64 -1.55 6.50
C GLY A 351 -3.18 -2.66 5.61
N VAL A 352 -2.67 -3.87 5.82
CA VAL A 352 -2.89 -5.07 4.98
C VAL A 352 -4.37 -5.43 4.86
N SER A 353 -5.10 -5.42 5.98
CA SER A 353 -6.52 -5.79 5.99
C SER A 353 -7.39 -4.86 5.15
N MET A 354 -7.11 -3.56 5.17
CA MET A 354 -7.85 -2.58 4.38
C MET A 354 -7.48 -2.61 2.91
N ILE A 355 -6.23 -2.94 2.57
CA ILE A 355 -5.82 -3.23 1.19
C ILE A 355 -6.64 -4.39 0.63
N THR A 356 -6.76 -5.49 1.39
CA THR A 356 -7.56 -6.66 0.98
C THR A 356 -9.01 -6.29 0.74
N ARG A 357 -9.63 -5.51 1.64
CA ARG A 357 -11.01 -5.03 1.47
C ARG A 357 -11.17 -4.08 0.27
N THR A 358 -10.17 -3.26 -0.01
CA THR A 358 -10.19 -2.39 -1.20
C THR A 358 -10.11 -3.22 -2.48
N ALA A 359 -9.35 -4.33 -2.48
CA ALA A 359 -9.34 -5.27 -3.59
C ALA A 359 -10.70 -5.98 -3.76
N ASP A 360 -11.38 -6.37 -2.67
CA ASP A 360 -12.74 -6.89 -2.74
C ASP A 360 -13.73 -5.87 -3.35
N LEU A 361 -13.59 -4.60 -2.97
CA LEU A 361 -14.38 -3.50 -3.53
C LEU A 361 -14.12 -3.31 -5.03
N ALA A 362 -12.85 -3.35 -5.46
CA ALA A 362 -12.48 -3.28 -6.86
C ALA A 362 -13.09 -4.42 -7.67
N LYS A 363 -12.98 -5.65 -7.16
CA LYS A 363 -13.58 -6.85 -7.78
C LYS A 363 -15.10 -6.72 -7.96
N GLU A 364 -15.81 -6.31 -6.92
CA GLU A 364 -17.27 -6.10 -6.98
C GLU A 364 -17.66 -5.02 -7.98
N ALA A 365 -16.86 -3.96 -8.06
CA ALA A 365 -17.05 -2.85 -8.99
C ALA A 365 -16.56 -3.15 -10.42
N LYS A 366 -15.95 -4.32 -10.68
CA LYS A 366 -15.29 -4.68 -11.95
C LYS A 366 -14.18 -3.70 -12.34
N LEU A 367 -13.46 -3.20 -11.34
CA LEU A 367 -12.30 -2.36 -11.48
C LEU A 367 -11.04 -3.14 -11.09
N GLN A 368 -9.88 -2.51 -11.30
CA GLN A 368 -8.57 -3.04 -10.92
C GLN A 368 -8.05 -2.34 -9.67
N VAL A 369 -7.02 -2.92 -9.04
CA VAL A 369 -6.34 -2.33 -7.88
C VAL A 369 -4.82 -2.40 -8.05
N ALA A 370 -4.15 -1.32 -7.67
CA ALA A 370 -2.70 -1.17 -7.68
C ALA A 370 -2.22 -0.53 -6.37
N PRO A 371 -2.11 -1.29 -5.27
CA PRO A 371 -1.79 -0.71 -3.97
C PRO A 371 -0.36 -0.17 -3.91
N VAL A 372 -0.19 0.87 -3.08
CA VAL A 372 1.10 1.43 -2.70
C VAL A 372 1.44 1.00 -1.28
N VAL A 373 2.64 0.44 -1.07
CA VAL A 373 3.16 0.01 0.23
C VAL A 373 4.32 0.92 0.62
N ARG A 374 4.08 1.79 1.59
CA ARG A 374 5.13 2.64 2.17
C ARG A 374 5.76 1.93 3.37
N GLY A 375 6.45 0.85 3.11
CA GLY A 375 7.13 0.03 4.11
C GLY A 375 8.30 -0.70 3.49
N GLY A 376 9.04 -1.44 4.29
CA GLY A 376 10.13 -2.28 3.86
C GLY A 376 9.67 -3.64 3.31
N PRO A 377 10.59 -4.60 3.23
CA PRO A 377 10.35 -5.89 2.58
C PRO A 377 9.29 -6.76 3.28
N LEU A 378 9.17 -6.67 4.61
CA LEU A 378 8.19 -7.46 5.37
C LEU A 378 6.76 -6.97 5.13
N SER A 379 6.56 -5.66 5.16
CA SER A 379 5.27 -5.05 4.84
C SER A 379 4.87 -5.29 3.38
N LEU A 380 5.83 -5.21 2.46
CA LEU A 380 5.63 -5.54 1.04
C LEU A 380 5.17 -6.98 0.89
N LEU A 381 5.86 -7.94 1.53
CA LEU A 381 5.54 -9.36 1.46
C LEU A 381 4.17 -9.67 2.09
N ALA A 382 3.83 -9.04 3.23
CA ALA A 382 2.53 -9.21 3.87
C ALA A 382 1.37 -8.75 2.96
N VAL A 383 1.50 -7.60 2.30
CA VAL A 383 0.52 -7.13 1.32
C VAL A 383 0.48 -8.05 0.10
N ALA A 384 1.64 -8.43 -0.44
CA ALA A 384 1.73 -9.31 -1.59
C ALA A 384 1.04 -10.67 -1.35
N ARG A 385 1.23 -11.28 -0.18
CA ARG A 385 0.56 -12.52 0.23
C ARG A 385 -0.95 -12.35 0.29
N SER A 386 -1.43 -11.28 0.89
CA SER A 386 -2.87 -11.02 1.03
C SER A 386 -3.58 -10.80 -0.32
N LEU A 387 -2.83 -10.45 -1.35
CA LEU A 387 -3.30 -10.19 -2.70
C LEU A 387 -2.96 -11.29 -3.71
N SER A 388 -2.22 -12.31 -3.30
CA SER A 388 -1.78 -13.39 -4.19
C SER A 388 -2.94 -14.11 -4.86
N GLY A 389 -2.83 -14.33 -6.17
CA GLY A 389 -3.84 -15.04 -6.96
C GLY A 389 -5.11 -14.25 -7.28
N ARG A 390 -5.17 -12.96 -6.95
CA ARG A 390 -6.30 -12.09 -7.24
C ARG A 390 -6.19 -11.48 -8.64
N GLY A 391 -7.14 -11.76 -9.52
CA GLY A 391 -7.12 -11.31 -10.91
C GLY A 391 -7.36 -9.80 -11.09
N GLU A 392 -7.94 -9.12 -10.10
CA GLU A 392 -8.14 -7.68 -10.10
C GLU A 392 -6.87 -6.88 -9.76
N VAL A 393 -5.80 -7.52 -9.25
CA VAL A 393 -4.56 -6.86 -8.85
C VAL A 393 -3.63 -6.70 -10.05
N LEU A 394 -3.27 -5.46 -10.39
CA LEU A 394 -2.33 -5.15 -11.47
C LEU A 394 -0.88 -5.35 -11.03
N TRP A 395 -0.51 -4.71 -9.94
CA TRP A 395 0.82 -4.74 -9.30
C TRP A 395 0.75 -4.21 -7.88
N VAL A 396 1.84 -4.39 -7.14
CA VAL A 396 2.07 -3.71 -5.86
C VAL A 396 3.25 -2.75 -6.03
N THR A 397 3.06 -1.50 -5.66
CA THR A 397 4.11 -0.48 -5.70
C THR A 397 4.74 -0.29 -4.33
N SER A 398 6.07 -0.25 -4.26
CA SER A 398 6.81 0.20 -3.08
C SER A 398 8.02 1.02 -3.51
N PRO A 399 8.40 2.07 -2.79
CA PRO A 399 9.70 2.70 -2.97
C PRO A 399 10.80 1.69 -2.62
N TYR A 400 11.96 1.84 -3.25
CA TYR A 400 13.15 1.03 -2.96
C TYR A 400 12.99 -0.50 -3.17
N GLN A 401 12.06 -0.96 -4.03
CA GLN A 401 11.87 -2.39 -4.27
C GLN A 401 13.16 -3.09 -4.76
N ASP A 402 13.96 -2.40 -5.55
CA ASP A 402 15.26 -2.87 -6.06
C ASP A 402 16.29 -3.08 -4.95
N GLU A 403 16.22 -2.36 -3.82
CA GLU A 403 17.10 -2.55 -2.67
C GLU A 403 16.87 -3.92 -1.99
N TRP A 404 15.62 -4.40 -1.96
CA TRP A 404 15.27 -5.64 -1.29
C TRP A 404 15.60 -6.90 -2.10
N LEU A 405 16.05 -6.72 -3.35
CA LEU A 405 16.55 -7.79 -4.21
C LEU A 405 18.06 -8.00 -4.08
N LYS A 406 18.79 -7.13 -3.35
CA LYS A 406 20.25 -7.19 -3.20
C LYS A 406 20.66 -8.16 -2.09
N GLU A 407 21.74 -8.90 -2.31
CA GLU A 407 22.24 -9.93 -1.38
C GLU A 407 22.91 -9.36 -0.12
N ASP A 408 23.40 -8.13 -0.16
CA ASP A 408 24.18 -7.52 0.94
C ASP A 408 23.39 -6.61 1.87
N GLY A 409 22.06 -6.57 1.70
CA GLY A 409 21.14 -5.76 2.49
C GLY A 409 20.86 -6.29 3.90
N VAL A 410 19.78 -5.81 4.50
CA VAL A 410 19.34 -6.13 5.87
C VAL A 410 18.63 -7.48 6.00
N LEU A 411 18.39 -8.17 4.89
CA LEU A 411 17.76 -9.47 4.85
C LEU A 411 18.83 -10.58 4.85
N LYS A 412 18.54 -11.69 5.51
CA LYS A 412 19.37 -12.91 5.38
C LYS A 412 19.26 -13.50 3.97
N ASN A 413 18.06 -13.44 3.41
CA ASN A 413 17.76 -13.87 2.06
C ASN A 413 17.05 -12.72 1.35
N PRO A 414 17.57 -12.20 0.21
CA PRO A 414 16.90 -11.14 -0.53
C PRO A 414 15.55 -11.62 -1.08
N LEU A 415 14.68 -10.67 -1.38
CA LEU A 415 13.45 -10.99 -2.10
C LEU A 415 13.81 -11.53 -3.50
N LYS A 416 13.02 -12.48 -3.99
CA LYS A 416 13.20 -13.08 -5.31
C LYS A 416 12.05 -12.69 -6.22
N MET A 417 12.39 -12.36 -7.45
CA MET A 417 11.45 -11.98 -8.51
C MET A 417 11.72 -12.80 -9.76
N THR A 418 10.66 -13.20 -10.44
CA THR A 418 10.71 -13.86 -11.76
C THR A 418 9.70 -13.19 -12.67
N ASP A 419 10.13 -12.71 -13.84
CA ASP A 419 9.27 -12.02 -14.81
C ASP A 419 8.42 -10.89 -14.22
N GLY A 420 9.02 -10.07 -13.35
CA GLY A 420 8.36 -8.98 -12.66
C GLY A 420 7.44 -9.40 -11.50
N VAL A 421 7.32 -10.69 -11.23
CA VAL A 421 6.46 -11.23 -10.16
C VAL A 421 7.30 -11.64 -8.96
N LEU A 422 6.92 -11.15 -7.78
CA LEU A 422 7.50 -11.59 -6.51
C LEU A 422 7.21 -13.08 -6.30
N VAL A 423 8.26 -13.86 -5.98
CA VAL A 423 8.14 -15.32 -5.75
C VAL A 423 8.72 -15.75 -4.40
N THR A 424 8.95 -14.79 -3.51
CA THR A 424 9.51 -15.06 -2.18
C THR A 424 8.47 -15.67 -1.25
N ASP A 425 8.79 -16.81 -0.65
CA ASP A 425 7.93 -17.50 0.31
C ASP A 425 8.10 -16.98 1.74
N SER A 426 9.31 -16.52 2.10
CA SER A 426 9.63 -15.99 3.41
C SER A 426 10.72 -14.93 3.32
N CYS A 427 10.72 -14.03 4.27
CA CYS A 427 11.69 -12.96 4.38
C CYS A 427 12.20 -12.93 5.83
N GLU A 428 13.50 -13.10 6.03
CA GLU A 428 14.14 -13.09 7.33
C GLU A 428 15.05 -11.88 7.48
N ILE A 429 14.89 -11.16 8.60
CA ILE A 429 15.76 -10.04 8.97
C ILE A 429 17.07 -10.59 9.57
N ASP A 430 18.19 -10.04 9.14
CA ASP A 430 19.48 -10.27 9.80
C ASP A 430 19.61 -9.36 11.02
N GLU A 431 19.16 -9.83 12.18
CA GLU A 431 19.16 -9.05 13.43
C GLU A 431 20.56 -8.55 13.83
N THR A 432 21.64 -9.16 13.35
CA THR A 432 23.01 -8.72 13.67
C THR A 432 23.30 -7.31 13.13
N LYS A 433 22.60 -6.90 12.10
CA LYS A 433 22.70 -5.58 11.46
C LYS A 433 21.89 -4.49 12.16
N PHE A 434 21.13 -4.83 13.23
CA PHE A 434 20.24 -3.88 13.91
C PHE A 434 20.69 -3.58 15.34
N GLN A 435 20.46 -2.33 15.75
CA GLN A 435 20.36 -1.95 17.15
C GLN A 435 18.96 -2.27 17.64
N VAL A 436 18.85 -2.86 18.81
CA VAL A 436 17.56 -3.26 19.40
C VAL A 436 17.24 -2.36 20.59
N LYS A 437 16.08 -1.72 20.56
CA LYS A 437 15.54 -0.97 21.67
C LYS A 437 14.25 -1.61 22.16
N ARG A 438 14.21 -2.01 23.42
CA ARG A 438 12.99 -2.59 24.01
C ARG A 438 11.95 -1.51 24.26
N ILE A 439 10.73 -1.77 23.80
CA ILE A 439 9.58 -0.92 23.99
C ILE A 439 8.62 -1.64 24.92
N ALA A 440 8.35 -1.05 26.10
CA ALA A 440 7.26 -1.40 27.01
C ALA A 440 7.05 -2.87 27.39
N GLN A 441 7.85 -3.39 28.30
CA GLN A 441 7.53 -4.66 28.98
C GLN A 441 6.55 -4.44 30.15
N GLU A 442 6.59 -3.30 30.84
CA GLU A 442 5.75 -3.00 32.01
C GLU A 442 4.38 -2.45 31.66
N GLU A 443 4.25 -1.70 30.57
CA GLU A 443 2.98 -1.13 30.10
C GLU A 443 2.03 -2.20 29.53
N ILE A 444 2.56 -3.28 28.93
CA ILE A 444 1.75 -4.42 28.45
C ILE A 444 1.06 -5.12 29.64
N LYS A 445 1.73 -5.17 30.80
CA LYS A 445 1.17 -5.79 32.02
C LYS A 445 0.14 -4.91 32.73
N SER A 446 0.26 -3.58 32.64
CA SER A 446 -0.65 -2.64 33.33
C SER A 446 -2.00 -2.49 32.64
N ALA A 447 -2.10 -2.73 31.34
CA ALA A 447 -3.34 -2.72 30.59
C ALA A 447 -4.31 -3.88 30.91
N LYS A 448 -3.86 -4.85 31.74
CA LYS A 448 -4.66 -6.01 32.21
C LYS A 448 -5.37 -5.76 33.54
N LYS A 449 -5.16 -4.62 34.20
CA LYS A 449 -5.90 -4.19 35.40
C LYS A 449 -6.91 -3.11 35.07
#